data_7b10924f55513960367a924f06baf099
#
_entry.id   7b10924f55513960367a924f06baf099
#
_cell.length_a   1.000
_cell.length_b   1.000
_cell.length_c   1.000
_cell.angle_alpha   90.00
_cell.angle_beta   90.00
_cell.angle_gamma   90.00
#
_symmetry.space_group_name_H-M   'P 1'
#
loop_
_entity.id
_entity.type
_entity.pdbx_description
1 polymer ?
#
loop_
_entity_poly.entity_id
_entity_poly.type
_entity_poly.pdbx_seq_one_letter_code
_entity_poly.pdbx_strand_id
1 'polypeptide(L)'
;TQNDELKSYEVKVDYLKKDKQKYYRVELYDKSLNQSQIIIKNKKGVYVLTPTLNQMFKFQSDWPENSPKPYIYHYLIQLLENNKVKKIEKGYQVEAKVKYPNDTRIVKQEVIFDKKLKPLIVLCLDQDEAEIVTCKVNEFHKNKNFKEKHFNQNQALKESKKDVKTSANNDVLYPVSLLGAKLESETVSSIEGDKNHILKFSGDKSFTMVETQVNDQQVMQFSDDEVIDLIDGFAYYQPGKLSMMYHGMMCSLYSQDLTKEEMLSVMTSMQTSSTK
;
A
#
# COMPACT_ATOMS: atom_id res chain seq x y z
N THR A 1 10.00 -16.26 17.21
CA THR A 1 8.70 -15.58 17.27
C THR A 1 8.96 -14.08 17.12
N GLN A 2 8.94 -13.62 15.86
CA GLN A 2 8.92 -12.18 15.54
C GLN A 2 7.55 -11.67 15.96
N ASN A 3 7.51 -10.60 16.75
CA ASN A 3 6.30 -9.81 16.96
C ASN A 3 6.01 -9.06 15.65
N ASP A 4 5.31 -9.73 14.72
CA ASP A 4 4.70 -9.05 13.60
C ASP A 4 3.52 -8.23 14.15
N GLU A 5 3.71 -6.92 14.22
CA GLU A 5 2.66 -5.99 14.64
C GLU A 5 1.54 -6.05 13.60
N LEU A 6 0.35 -6.49 14.02
CA LEU A 6 -0.82 -6.62 13.14
C LEU A 6 -1.26 -5.23 12.67
N LYS A 7 -0.96 -4.90 11.43
CA LYS A 7 -1.48 -3.68 10.80
C LYS A 7 -2.97 -3.83 10.49
N SER A 8 -3.77 -2.84 10.82
CA SER A 8 -5.21 -2.84 10.60
C SER A 8 -5.64 -1.64 9.76
N TYR A 9 -6.29 -1.93 8.62
CA TYR A 9 -6.77 -0.92 7.69
C TYR A 9 -8.29 -0.98 7.54
N GLU A 10 -8.92 0.17 7.37
CA GLU A 10 -10.24 0.26 6.73
C GLU A 10 -10.04 0.55 5.24
N VAL A 11 -10.64 -0.27 4.39
CA VAL A 11 -10.54 -0.11 2.95
C VAL A 11 -11.91 0.19 2.37
N LYS A 12 -12.02 1.30 1.62
CA LYS A 12 -13.21 1.64 0.85
C LYS A 12 -12.88 1.66 -0.62
N VAL A 13 -13.68 0.95 -1.41
CA VAL A 13 -13.50 0.85 -2.86
C VAL A 13 -14.77 1.34 -3.56
N ASP A 14 -14.63 2.41 -4.33
CA ASP A 14 -15.66 2.89 -5.24
C ASP A 14 -15.24 2.62 -6.69
N TYR A 15 -16.16 2.11 -7.49
CA TYR A 15 -15.92 1.72 -8.88
C TYR A 15 -16.99 2.26 -9.82
N LEU A 16 -16.56 2.68 -10.99
CA LEU A 16 -17.43 3.04 -12.10
C LEU A 16 -16.86 2.50 -13.41
N LYS A 17 -17.71 1.87 -14.23
CA LYS A 17 -17.40 1.58 -15.64
C LYS A 17 -18.28 2.44 -16.52
N LYS A 18 -17.65 3.23 -17.40
CA LYS A 18 -18.34 4.10 -18.36
C LYS A 18 -17.55 4.15 -19.65
N ASP A 19 -18.23 3.95 -20.79
CA ASP A 19 -17.64 4.02 -22.13
C ASP A 19 -16.35 3.17 -22.28
N LYS A 20 -16.39 1.92 -21.82
CA LYS A 20 -15.24 0.99 -21.73
C LYS A 20 -14.13 1.41 -20.77
N GLN A 21 -14.17 2.62 -20.20
CA GLN A 21 -13.21 3.09 -19.23
C GLN A 21 -13.61 2.63 -17.83
N LYS A 22 -12.61 2.18 -17.06
CA LYS A 22 -12.77 1.81 -15.65
C LYS A 22 -12.18 2.90 -14.76
N TYR A 23 -12.92 3.26 -13.72
CA TYR A 23 -12.53 4.24 -12.73
C TYR A 23 -12.53 3.57 -11.37
N TYR A 24 -11.54 3.87 -10.57
CA TYR A 24 -11.44 3.40 -9.19
C TYR A 24 -11.10 4.55 -8.26
N ARG A 25 -11.68 4.52 -7.07
CA ARG A 25 -11.24 5.28 -5.91
C ARG A 25 -11.13 4.28 -4.76
N VAL A 26 -9.92 4.09 -4.28
CA VAL A 26 -9.61 3.22 -3.15
C VAL A 26 -9.04 4.08 -2.04
N GLU A 27 -9.67 4.04 -0.89
CA GLU A 27 -9.22 4.72 0.32
C GLU A 27 -8.73 3.65 1.29
N LEU A 28 -7.45 3.71 1.65
CA LEU A 28 -6.79 2.89 2.66
C LEU A 28 -6.61 3.77 3.89
N TYR A 29 -7.33 3.50 4.96
CA TYR A 29 -7.23 4.23 6.21
C TYR A 29 -6.56 3.36 7.27
N ASP A 30 -5.39 3.79 7.71
CA ASP A 30 -4.67 3.19 8.83
C ASP A 30 -5.18 3.80 10.13
N LYS A 31 -5.85 2.98 10.96
CA LYS A 31 -6.43 3.43 12.21
C LYS A 31 -5.40 3.74 13.28
N SER A 32 -4.27 3.03 13.26
CA SER A 32 -3.21 3.19 14.25
C SER A 32 -2.50 4.54 14.10
N LEU A 33 -2.37 4.99 12.85
CA LEU A 33 -1.67 6.21 12.49
C LEU A 33 -2.59 7.39 12.21
N ASN A 34 -3.91 7.16 12.15
CA ASN A 34 -4.89 8.15 11.70
C ASN A 34 -4.55 8.74 10.33
N GLN A 35 -4.10 7.91 9.40
CA GLN A 35 -3.63 8.33 8.09
C GLN A 35 -4.38 7.62 6.97
N SER A 36 -4.58 8.35 5.88
CA SER A 36 -5.22 7.82 4.68
C SER A 36 -4.29 7.89 3.48
N GLN A 37 -4.31 6.84 2.68
CA GLN A 37 -3.80 6.84 1.33
C GLN A 37 -4.97 6.61 0.36
N ILE A 38 -5.04 7.41 -0.69
CA ILE A 38 -6.13 7.32 -1.67
C ILE A 38 -5.55 7.03 -3.05
N ILE A 39 -6.04 5.98 -3.68
CA ILE A 39 -5.66 5.61 -5.03
C ILE A 39 -6.81 5.99 -5.96
N ILE A 40 -6.52 6.78 -6.98
CA ILE A 40 -7.48 7.20 -8.00
C ILE A 40 -7.03 6.68 -9.36
N LYS A 41 -7.88 5.88 -10.02
CA LYS A 41 -7.74 5.60 -11.46
C LYS A 41 -8.82 6.34 -12.21
N ASN A 42 -8.41 7.09 -13.23
CA ASN A 42 -9.32 7.78 -14.15
C ASN A 42 -8.75 7.82 -15.58
N LYS A 43 -9.38 8.56 -16.51
CA LYS A 43 -8.93 8.69 -17.91
C LYS A 43 -7.51 9.26 -18.06
N LYS A 44 -7.01 9.98 -17.04
CA LYS A 44 -5.70 10.66 -17.09
C LYS A 44 -4.57 9.81 -16.51
N GLY A 45 -4.88 8.67 -15.90
CA GLY A 45 -3.91 7.75 -15.30
C GLY A 45 -4.27 7.32 -13.90
N VAL A 46 -3.29 6.80 -13.20
CA VAL A 46 -3.37 6.37 -11.80
C VAL A 46 -2.64 7.37 -10.91
N TYR A 47 -3.24 7.70 -9.78
CA TYR A 47 -2.72 8.67 -8.81
C TYR A 47 -2.78 8.07 -7.42
N VAL A 48 -1.72 8.26 -6.65
CA VAL A 48 -1.69 8.00 -5.21
C VAL A 48 -1.66 9.33 -4.49
N LEU A 49 -2.60 9.52 -3.59
CA LEU A 49 -2.75 10.74 -2.80
C LEU A 49 -2.46 10.42 -1.34
N THR A 50 -1.68 11.28 -0.70
CA THR A 50 -1.48 11.27 0.75
C THR A 50 -2.02 12.58 1.32
N PRO A 51 -3.29 12.63 1.74
CA PRO A 51 -3.95 13.87 2.14
C PRO A 51 -3.27 14.59 3.32
N THR A 52 -2.73 13.81 4.27
CA THR A 52 -2.00 14.34 5.44
C THR A 52 -0.80 15.20 5.06
N LEU A 53 -0.14 14.85 3.95
CA LEU A 53 1.03 15.57 3.44
C LEU A 53 0.70 16.49 2.27
N ASN A 54 -0.57 16.58 1.88
CA ASN A 54 -0.99 17.31 0.68
C ASN A 54 -0.26 16.86 -0.60
N GLN A 55 0.12 15.59 -0.68
CA GLN A 55 0.90 15.04 -1.78
C GLN A 55 0.05 14.23 -2.74
N MET A 56 0.45 14.27 -4.01
CA MET A 56 -0.14 13.49 -5.07
C MET A 56 0.97 13.00 -6.02
N PHE A 57 1.02 11.69 -6.23
CA PHE A 57 1.90 11.06 -7.20
C PHE A 57 1.08 10.54 -8.37
N LYS A 58 1.55 10.76 -9.57
CA LYS A 58 0.98 10.18 -10.79
C LYS A 58 1.96 9.18 -11.35
N PHE A 59 1.48 7.98 -11.69
CA PHE A 59 2.28 6.99 -12.38
C PHE A 59 1.48 6.33 -13.51
N GLN A 60 2.19 5.83 -14.51
CA GLN A 60 1.59 5.05 -15.59
C GLN A 60 1.55 3.59 -15.16
N SER A 61 0.35 3.05 -15.05
CA SER A 61 0.11 1.68 -14.65
C SER A 61 -1.26 1.23 -15.11
N ASP A 62 -1.40 -0.07 -15.38
CA ASP A 62 -2.69 -0.72 -15.62
C ASP A 62 -3.40 -1.11 -14.32
N TRP A 63 -2.93 -0.57 -13.20
CA TRP A 63 -3.53 -0.80 -11.88
C TRP A 63 -5.06 -0.59 -11.91
N PRO A 64 -5.89 -1.41 -11.25
CA PRO A 64 -5.53 -2.61 -10.50
C PRO A 64 -5.56 -3.89 -11.35
N GLU A 65 -5.71 -3.83 -12.66
CA GLU A 65 -5.90 -5.00 -13.53
C GLU A 65 -4.69 -5.95 -13.54
N ASN A 66 -3.50 -5.39 -13.39
CA ASN A 66 -2.24 -6.16 -13.33
C ASN A 66 -1.79 -6.48 -11.90
N SER A 67 -2.59 -6.12 -10.90
CA SER A 67 -2.24 -6.28 -9.50
C SER A 67 -3.39 -6.92 -8.72
N PRO A 68 -3.24 -8.18 -8.29
CA PRO A 68 -4.24 -8.83 -7.45
C PRO A 68 -4.36 -8.10 -6.12
N LYS A 69 -5.59 -7.79 -5.72
CA LYS A 69 -5.90 -7.14 -4.45
C LYS A 69 -7.08 -7.84 -3.77
N PRO A 70 -6.97 -8.20 -2.49
CA PRO A 70 -8.02 -8.94 -1.78
C PRO A 70 -9.31 -8.14 -1.59
N TYR A 71 -9.29 -6.83 -1.85
CA TYR A 71 -10.44 -5.94 -1.73
C TYR A 71 -11.00 -5.47 -3.08
N ILE A 72 -10.45 -5.86 -4.22
CA ILE A 72 -10.97 -5.49 -5.55
C ILE A 72 -11.96 -6.54 -6.05
N TYR A 73 -13.25 -6.18 -6.06
CA TYR A 73 -14.36 -7.10 -6.40
C TYR A 73 -14.20 -7.81 -7.75
N HIS A 74 -13.75 -7.13 -8.80
CA HIS A 74 -13.54 -7.74 -10.10
C HIS A 74 -12.54 -8.89 -10.08
N TYR A 75 -11.46 -8.70 -9.34
CA TYR A 75 -10.45 -9.74 -9.14
C TYR A 75 -11.05 -10.96 -8.41
N LEU A 76 -11.83 -10.71 -7.35
CA LEU A 76 -12.49 -11.79 -6.61
C LEU A 76 -13.48 -12.58 -7.48
N ILE A 77 -14.20 -11.90 -8.40
CA ILE A 77 -15.08 -12.59 -9.35
C ILE A 77 -14.29 -13.41 -10.36
N GLN A 78 -13.16 -12.94 -10.85
CA GLN A 78 -12.29 -13.72 -11.74
C GLN A 78 -11.77 -14.99 -11.05
N LEU A 79 -11.48 -14.96 -9.75
CA LEU A 79 -11.14 -16.17 -9.01
C LEU A 79 -12.30 -17.17 -9.00
N LEU A 80 -13.52 -16.69 -8.78
CA LEU A 80 -14.73 -17.53 -8.80
C LEU A 80 -14.98 -18.17 -10.16
N GLU A 81 -14.74 -17.44 -11.26
CA GLU A 81 -14.94 -17.92 -12.63
C GLU A 81 -13.89 -18.94 -13.08
N ASN A 82 -12.65 -18.79 -12.60
CA ASN A 82 -11.50 -19.56 -13.09
C ASN A 82 -11.07 -20.73 -12.19
N ASN A 83 -11.73 -20.93 -11.05
CA ASN A 83 -11.37 -21.98 -10.09
C ASN A 83 -12.57 -22.86 -9.72
N LYS A 84 -12.30 -23.99 -9.07
CA LYS A 84 -13.35 -24.85 -8.53
C LYS A 84 -14.09 -24.14 -7.40
N VAL A 85 -15.40 -24.07 -7.53
CA VAL A 85 -16.29 -23.44 -6.55
C VAL A 85 -16.97 -24.53 -5.72
N LYS A 86 -16.86 -24.42 -4.40
CA LYS A 86 -17.57 -25.25 -3.44
C LYS A 86 -18.82 -24.51 -2.98
N LYS A 87 -19.98 -25.14 -3.13
CA LYS A 87 -21.22 -24.63 -2.55
C LYS A 87 -21.22 -24.92 -1.05
N ILE A 88 -21.46 -23.90 -0.25
CA ILE A 88 -21.59 -24.00 1.20
C ILE A 88 -22.99 -23.54 1.64
N GLU A 89 -23.35 -23.76 2.88
CA GLU A 89 -24.69 -23.43 3.40
C GLU A 89 -25.06 -21.94 3.18
N LYS A 90 -24.12 -21.05 3.42
CA LYS A 90 -24.33 -19.58 3.33
C LYS A 90 -23.99 -18.98 1.97
N GLY A 91 -23.51 -19.77 1.00
CA GLY A 91 -23.14 -19.27 -0.33
C GLY A 91 -22.10 -20.12 -1.05
N TYR A 92 -20.96 -19.54 -1.39
CA TYR A 92 -19.91 -20.15 -2.19
C TYR A 92 -18.53 -19.89 -1.59
N GLN A 93 -17.66 -20.88 -1.69
CA GLN A 93 -16.26 -20.79 -1.33
C GLN A 93 -15.42 -21.10 -2.56
N VAL A 94 -14.40 -20.32 -2.79
CA VAL A 94 -13.40 -20.57 -3.83
C VAL A 94 -12.00 -20.50 -3.21
N GLU A 95 -11.18 -21.48 -3.57
CA GLU A 95 -9.76 -21.50 -3.24
C GLU A 95 -8.97 -21.39 -4.54
N ALA A 96 -7.96 -20.54 -4.55
CA ALA A 96 -7.11 -20.32 -5.70
C ALA A 96 -5.65 -20.23 -5.30
N LYS A 97 -4.77 -20.85 -6.10
CA LYS A 97 -3.35 -20.51 -6.08
C LYS A 97 -3.17 -19.16 -6.69
N VAL A 98 -2.46 -18.27 -6.00
CA VAL A 98 -2.24 -16.90 -6.44
C VAL A 98 -0.76 -16.58 -6.46
N LYS A 99 -0.39 -15.57 -7.22
CA LYS A 99 0.97 -15.02 -7.23
C LYS A 99 0.86 -13.52 -7.09
N TYR A 100 1.34 -13.02 -5.97
CA TYR A 100 1.50 -11.59 -5.72
C TYR A 100 2.91 -11.19 -6.14
N PRO A 101 3.09 -10.33 -7.13
CA PRO A 101 4.42 -10.05 -7.69
C PRO A 101 5.42 -9.53 -6.64
N ASN A 102 4.93 -8.79 -5.64
CA ASN A 102 5.74 -8.10 -4.65
C ASN A 102 5.54 -8.63 -3.21
N ASP A 103 4.83 -9.74 -3.05
CA ASP A 103 4.73 -10.45 -1.78
C ASP A 103 4.68 -11.97 -2.03
N THR A 104 5.84 -12.58 -2.08
CA THR A 104 6.00 -14.01 -2.37
C THR A 104 5.55 -14.93 -1.24
N ARG A 105 5.25 -14.39 -0.06
CA ARG A 105 4.71 -15.17 1.06
C ARG A 105 3.30 -15.65 0.75
N ILE A 106 2.51 -14.87 0.01
CA ILE A 106 1.12 -15.20 -0.32
C ILE A 106 1.10 -16.13 -1.54
N VAL A 107 0.69 -17.37 -1.32
CA VAL A 107 0.62 -18.41 -2.36
C VAL A 107 -0.78 -18.91 -2.62
N LYS A 108 -1.70 -18.69 -1.68
CA LYS A 108 -3.09 -19.14 -1.76
C LYS A 108 -4.04 -18.03 -1.32
N GLN A 109 -5.19 -17.99 -1.95
CA GLN A 109 -6.28 -17.10 -1.57
C GLN A 109 -7.57 -17.91 -1.43
N GLU A 110 -8.30 -17.68 -0.34
CA GLU A 110 -9.62 -18.21 -0.11
C GLU A 110 -10.63 -17.07 -0.06
N VAL A 111 -11.75 -17.23 -0.75
CA VAL A 111 -12.83 -16.23 -0.77
C VAL A 111 -14.16 -16.89 -0.47
N ILE A 112 -14.88 -16.32 0.50
CA ILE A 112 -16.25 -16.72 0.85
C ILE A 112 -17.20 -15.65 0.33
N PHE A 113 -18.16 -16.09 -0.48
CA PHE A 113 -19.26 -15.26 -1.01
C PHE A 113 -20.60 -15.71 -0.42
N ASP A 114 -21.52 -14.75 -0.28
CA ASP A 114 -22.93 -15.10 -0.04
C ASP A 114 -23.61 -15.63 -1.31
N LYS A 115 -24.89 -16.01 -1.18
CA LYS A 115 -25.71 -16.53 -2.32
C LYS A 115 -25.93 -15.50 -3.44
N LYS A 116 -25.71 -14.22 -3.19
CA LYS A 116 -25.81 -13.11 -4.17
C LYS A 116 -24.45 -12.68 -4.72
N LEU A 117 -23.40 -13.45 -4.45
CA LEU A 117 -22.01 -13.17 -4.82
C LEU A 117 -21.47 -11.85 -4.20
N LYS A 118 -21.96 -11.50 -3.01
CA LYS A 118 -21.28 -10.51 -2.16
C LYS A 118 -20.09 -11.22 -1.52
N PRO A 119 -18.86 -10.71 -1.63
CA PRO A 119 -17.74 -11.23 -0.87
C PRO A 119 -17.98 -10.94 0.62
N LEU A 120 -17.69 -11.90 1.47
CA LEU A 120 -17.83 -11.79 2.93
C LEU A 120 -16.46 -11.72 3.60
N ILE A 121 -15.58 -12.66 3.22
CA ILE A 121 -14.24 -12.78 3.78
C ILE A 121 -13.30 -13.18 2.64
N VAL A 122 -12.10 -12.58 2.65
CA VAL A 122 -10.97 -12.97 1.81
C VAL A 122 -9.78 -13.24 2.70
N LEU A 123 -9.20 -14.42 2.58
CA LEU A 123 -7.99 -14.84 3.27
C LEU A 123 -6.86 -14.96 2.26
N CYS A 124 -5.71 -14.38 2.54
CA CYS A 124 -4.47 -14.61 1.82
C CYS A 124 -3.53 -15.41 2.72
N LEU A 125 -3.12 -16.57 2.24
CA LEU A 125 -2.43 -17.59 3.02
C LEU A 125 -1.03 -17.86 2.46
N ASP A 126 -0.13 -18.23 3.34
CA ASP A 126 1.21 -18.71 2.97
C ASP A 126 1.23 -20.22 2.65
N GLN A 127 2.43 -20.78 2.52
CA GLN A 127 2.63 -22.20 2.20
C GLN A 127 2.18 -23.14 3.34
N ASP A 128 2.21 -22.66 4.57
CA ASP A 128 1.84 -23.39 5.79
C ASP A 128 0.38 -23.14 6.19
N GLU A 129 -0.40 -22.49 5.29
CA GLU A 129 -1.78 -22.07 5.52
C GLU A 129 -1.97 -21.04 6.63
N ALA A 130 -0.88 -20.34 7.02
CA ALA A 130 -0.98 -19.22 7.95
C ALA A 130 -1.58 -17.97 7.26
N GLU A 131 -2.42 -17.26 8.00
CA GLU A 131 -3.08 -16.05 7.51
C GLU A 131 -2.08 -14.89 7.46
N ILE A 132 -1.77 -14.42 6.24
CA ILE A 132 -0.96 -13.22 6.01
C ILE A 132 -1.85 -11.97 5.94
N VAL A 133 -3.01 -12.09 5.27
CA VAL A 133 -3.98 -11.00 5.16
C VAL A 133 -5.40 -11.54 5.32
N THR A 134 -6.18 -10.87 6.15
CA THR A 134 -7.61 -11.12 6.29
C THR A 134 -8.40 -9.87 5.95
N CYS A 135 -9.25 -9.96 4.91
CA CYS A 135 -10.14 -8.88 4.51
C CYS A 135 -11.60 -9.27 4.82
N LYS A 136 -12.26 -8.54 5.72
CA LYS A 136 -13.67 -8.71 6.05
C LYS A 136 -14.49 -7.62 5.37
N VAL A 137 -15.54 -8.02 4.61
CA VAL A 137 -16.37 -7.07 3.87
C VAL A 137 -17.59 -6.69 4.73
N ASN A 138 -17.56 -5.51 5.29
CA ASN A 138 -18.65 -5.00 6.13
C ASN A 138 -19.84 -4.52 5.29
N GLU A 139 -19.58 -3.74 4.23
CA GLU A 139 -20.59 -3.19 3.35
C GLU A 139 -20.29 -3.49 1.88
N PHE A 140 -21.34 -3.71 1.09
CA PHE A 140 -21.21 -3.98 -0.33
C PHE A 140 -22.45 -3.52 -1.11
N HIS A 141 -22.25 -2.66 -2.11
CA HIS A 141 -23.31 -2.10 -2.94
C HIS A 141 -22.97 -2.25 -4.43
N LYS A 142 -23.67 -3.13 -5.16
CA LYS A 142 -23.40 -3.40 -6.60
C LYS A 142 -23.74 -2.24 -7.53
N ASN A 143 -24.75 -1.42 -7.21
CA ASN A 143 -25.35 -0.48 -8.16
C ASN A 143 -25.32 0.96 -7.65
N LYS A 144 -24.26 1.35 -6.96
CA LYS A 144 -24.10 2.75 -6.56
C LYS A 144 -23.70 3.60 -7.77
N ASN A 145 -24.51 4.59 -8.09
CA ASN A 145 -24.24 5.49 -9.21
C ASN A 145 -23.26 6.58 -8.81
N PHE A 146 -22.10 6.58 -9.43
CA PHE A 146 -21.10 7.61 -9.28
C PHE A 146 -21.04 8.52 -10.51
N LYS A 147 -20.75 9.79 -10.31
CA LYS A 147 -20.37 10.71 -11.40
C LYS A 147 -18.84 10.65 -11.59
N GLU A 148 -18.34 10.85 -12.82
CA GLU A 148 -16.89 10.82 -13.11
C GLU A 148 -16.09 11.76 -12.21
N LYS A 149 -16.68 12.90 -11.79
CA LYS A 149 -16.04 13.86 -10.88
C LYS A 149 -15.62 13.24 -9.53
N HIS A 150 -16.33 12.18 -9.07
CA HIS A 150 -15.98 11.47 -7.84
C HIS A 150 -14.57 10.83 -7.90
N PHE A 151 -14.09 10.55 -9.12
CA PHE A 151 -12.78 9.99 -9.40
C PHE A 151 -11.76 11.04 -9.85
N ASN A 152 -12.01 12.32 -9.52
CA ASN A 152 -11.07 13.38 -9.79
C ASN A 152 -10.06 13.49 -8.63
N GLN A 153 -8.77 13.35 -8.96
CA GLN A 153 -7.69 13.31 -7.97
C GLN A 153 -7.57 14.62 -7.18
N ASN A 154 -7.75 15.79 -7.83
CA ASN A 154 -7.67 17.07 -7.15
C ASN A 154 -8.84 17.29 -6.19
N GLN A 155 -10.04 16.82 -6.59
CA GLN A 155 -11.21 16.87 -5.72
C GLN A 155 -11.05 15.93 -4.54
N ALA A 156 -10.59 14.70 -4.76
CA ALA A 156 -10.35 13.73 -3.70
C ALA A 156 -9.34 14.26 -2.66
N LEU A 157 -8.24 14.87 -3.13
CA LEU A 157 -7.25 15.46 -2.22
C LEU A 157 -7.83 16.61 -1.38
N LYS A 158 -8.65 17.49 -2.00
CA LYS A 158 -9.30 18.60 -1.29
C LYS A 158 -10.34 18.15 -0.26
N GLU A 159 -11.11 17.11 -0.58
CA GLU A 159 -12.14 16.57 0.31
C GLU A 159 -11.50 15.94 1.55
N SER A 160 -10.45 15.15 1.35
CA SER A 160 -9.79 14.41 2.42
C SER A 160 -8.99 15.29 3.40
N LYS A 161 -8.58 16.51 3.00
CA LYS A 161 -7.92 17.47 3.90
C LYS A 161 -8.83 17.99 5.02
N LYS A 162 -10.13 17.98 4.85
CA LYS A 162 -11.08 18.49 5.85
C LYS A 162 -11.15 17.62 7.10
N ASP A 163 -10.79 16.36 6.97
CA ASP A 163 -10.91 15.34 8.03
C ASP A 163 -9.59 15.06 8.76
N VAL A 164 -8.48 15.67 8.29
CA VAL A 164 -7.15 15.41 8.83
C VAL A 164 -6.82 16.36 9.98
N LYS A 165 -6.81 15.85 11.21
CA LYS A 165 -6.04 16.45 12.29
C LYS A 165 -4.58 16.04 12.11
N THR A 166 -3.74 16.96 11.70
CA THR A 166 -2.29 16.73 11.59
C THR A 166 -1.71 16.43 12.96
N SER A 167 -1.59 15.17 13.29
CA SER A 167 -0.59 14.73 14.27
C SER A 167 0.64 14.34 13.46
N ALA A 168 1.56 15.28 13.27
CA ALA A 168 2.88 14.94 12.81
C ALA A 168 3.50 14.05 13.89
N ASN A 169 3.54 12.76 13.66
CA ASN A 169 4.29 11.86 14.52
C ASN A 169 5.76 12.15 14.23
N ASN A 170 6.48 12.66 15.23
CA ASN A 170 7.92 12.96 15.13
C ASN A 170 8.78 11.72 15.43
N ASP A 171 8.16 10.55 15.52
CA ASP A 171 8.86 9.31 15.85
C ASP A 171 9.72 8.87 14.67
N VAL A 172 10.98 8.61 14.95
CA VAL A 172 11.92 8.05 13.99
C VAL A 172 11.58 6.59 13.76
N LEU A 173 11.66 6.17 12.50
CA LEU A 173 11.41 4.81 12.08
C LEU A 173 12.73 4.06 11.92
N TYR A 174 12.80 2.85 12.43
CA TYR A 174 13.96 1.99 12.30
C TYR A 174 13.60 0.69 11.60
N PRO A 175 14.42 0.20 10.65
CA PRO A 175 14.21 -1.11 10.06
C PRO A 175 14.52 -2.21 11.07
N VAL A 176 13.69 -3.25 11.08
CA VAL A 176 13.94 -4.46 11.87
C VAL A 176 14.79 -5.45 11.07
N SER A 177 14.57 -5.55 9.77
CA SER A 177 15.39 -6.35 8.86
C SER A 177 16.65 -5.59 8.48
N LEU A 178 17.77 -5.93 9.10
CA LEU A 178 19.06 -5.23 8.90
C LEU A 178 20.00 -5.96 7.95
N LEU A 179 19.72 -7.19 7.54
CA LEU A 179 20.53 -8.00 6.61
C LEU A 179 22.02 -8.07 7.00
N GLY A 180 22.31 -8.18 8.29
CA GLY A 180 23.68 -8.21 8.83
C GLY A 180 24.32 -6.84 9.06
N ALA A 181 23.66 -5.74 8.70
CA ALA A 181 24.13 -4.39 8.99
C ALA A 181 23.81 -3.98 10.44
N LYS A 182 24.50 -2.93 10.90
CA LYS A 182 24.27 -2.28 12.20
C LYS A 182 24.19 -0.76 11.99
N LEU A 183 23.42 -0.09 12.81
CA LEU A 183 23.36 1.37 12.82
C LEU A 183 24.75 1.94 13.15
N GLU A 184 25.32 2.67 12.21
CA GLU A 184 26.63 3.32 12.35
C GLU A 184 26.50 4.75 12.85
N SER A 185 25.56 5.50 12.28
CA SER A 185 25.31 6.89 12.67
C SER A 185 23.87 7.32 12.40
N GLU A 186 23.45 8.29 13.19
CA GLU A 186 22.17 8.96 13.12
C GLU A 186 22.38 10.47 13.09
N THR A 187 21.80 11.17 12.14
CA THR A 187 21.99 12.62 11.97
C THR A 187 20.67 13.27 11.56
N VAL A 188 20.39 14.43 12.12
CA VAL A 188 19.28 15.30 11.71
C VAL A 188 19.83 16.45 10.89
N SER A 189 19.29 16.66 9.72
CA SER A 189 19.67 17.74 8.80
C SER A 189 18.42 18.51 8.37
N SER A 190 18.57 19.81 8.15
CA SER A 190 17.52 20.65 7.55
C SER A 190 18.01 21.15 6.21
N ILE A 191 17.39 20.71 5.13
CA ILE A 191 17.71 21.13 3.77
C ILE A 191 16.45 21.75 3.17
N GLU A 192 16.55 22.98 2.70
CA GLU A 192 15.44 23.73 2.06
C GLU A 192 14.16 23.85 2.91
N GLY A 193 14.31 23.80 4.24
CA GLY A 193 13.19 23.86 5.19
C GLY A 193 12.58 22.50 5.55
N ASP A 194 12.95 21.43 4.85
CA ASP A 194 12.54 20.07 5.19
C ASP A 194 13.49 19.46 6.24
N LYS A 195 12.91 18.88 7.28
CA LYS A 195 13.66 18.14 8.29
C LYS A 195 13.91 16.72 7.79
N ASN A 196 15.19 16.39 7.62
CA ASN A 196 15.64 15.07 7.20
C ASN A 196 16.28 14.34 8.37
N HIS A 197 15.87 13.12 8.62
CA HIS A 197 16.50 12.21 9.54
C HIS A 197 17.27 11.15 8.73
N ILE A 198 18.57 11.06 8.96
CA ILE A 198 19.49 10.24 8.18
C ILE A 198 20.06 9.15 9.07
N LEU A 199 19.80 7.90 8.72
CA LEU A 199 20.30 6.71 9.39
C LEU A 199 21.28 5.99 8.45
N LYS A 200 22.52 5.81 8.86
CA LYS A 200 23.51 5.02 8.12
C LYS A 200 23.70 3.68 8.78
N PHE A 201 23.67 2.65 7.97
CA PHE A 201 23.91 1.26 8.38
C PHE A 201 25.11 0.71 7.63
N SER A 202 25.98 0.00 8.35
CA SER A 202 27.18 -0.65 7.82
C SER A 202 27.33 -2.05 8.39
N GLY A 203 28.04 -2.93 7.66
CA GLY A 203 28.28 -4.32 8.00
C GLY A 203 28.53 -5.17 6.76
N ASP A 204 27.97 -6.37 6.72
CA ASP A 204 28.05 -7.25 5.54
C ASP A 204 27.45 -6.59 4.29
N LYS A 205 26.43 -5.75 4.52
CA LYS A 205 25.83 -4.88 3.53
C LYS A 205 25.66 -3.48 4.12
N SER A 206 25.70 -2.47 3.24
CA SER A 206 25.61 -1.07 3.67
C SER A 206 24.47 -0.37 2.99
N PHE A 207 23.75 0.47 3.75
CA PHE A 207 22.68 1.29 3.22
C PHE A 207 22.46 2.55 4.07
N THR A 208 21.87 3.56 3.46
CA THR A 208 21.47 4.79 4.13
C THR A 208 19.98 4.99 3.98
N MET A 209 19.31 5.27 5.09
CA MET A 209 17.91 5.66 5.08
C MET A 209 17.79 7.16 5.32
N VAL A 210 16.89 7.78 4.60
CA VAL A 210 16.54 9.19 4.76
C VAL A 210 15.04 9.29 4.95
N GLU A 211 14.63 9.78 6.11
CA GLU A 211 13.25 10.10 6.43
C GLU A 211 13.04 11.59 6.27
N THR A 212 12.19 11.97 5.35
CA THR A 212 11.89 13.37 5.07
C THR A 212 10.47 13.70 5.50
N GLN A 213 10.35 14.66 6.40
CA GLN A 213 9.07 15.25 6.73
C GLN A 213 8.76 16.32 5.67
N VAL A 214 7.88 15.99 4.75
CA VAL A 214 7.58 16.86 3.61
C VAL A 214 6.54 17.90 4.03
N ASN A 215 6.91 19.17 4.01
CA ASN A 215 6.07 20.28 4.48
C ASN A 215 5.29 20.98 3.35
N ASP A 216 5.50 20.68 2.06
CA ASP A 216 4.98 21.55 1.00
C ASP A 216 4.15 20.87 -0.09
N GLN A 217 3.40 21.70 -0.79
CA GLN A 217 2.30 21.37 -1.69
C GLN A 217 2.75 20.87 -3.08
N GLN A 218 3.97 20.38 -3.22
CA GLN A 218 4.48 20.00 -4.53
C GLN A 218 3.90 18.64 -4.97
N VAL A 219 3.33 18.63 -6.17
CA VAL A 219 3.03 17.37 -6.87
C VAL A 219 4.36 16.81 -7.36
N MET A 220 4.90 15.83 -6.63
CA MET A 220 6.06 15.10 -7.13
C MET A 220 5.61 14.10 -8.20
N GLN A 221 6.19 14.20 -9.38
CA GLN A 221 6.02 13.22 -10.45
C GLN A 221 7.30 12.37 -10.51
N PHE A 222 7.16 11.08 -10.23
CA PHE A 222 8.21 10.11 -10.52
C PHE A 222 7.93 9.58 -11.94
N SER A 223 8.62 10.08 -12.96
CA SER A 223 8.39 9.69 -14.37
C SER A 223 9.18 8.45 -14.78
N ASP A 224 10.28 8.15 -14.11
CA ASP A 224 11.24 7.11 -14.49
C ASP A 224 11.37 5.99 -13.45
N ASP A 225 10.61 6.04 -12.35
CA ASP A 225 10.66 5.04 -11.29
C ASP A 225 9.80 3.83 -11.63
N GLU A 226 10.29 2.64 -11.33
CA GLU A 226 9.47 1.45 -11.29
C GLU A 226 8.54 1.51 -10.07
N VAL A 227 7.23 1.51 -10.31
CA VAL A 227 6.24 1.47 -9.23
C VAL A 227 6.05 0.03 -8.79
N ILE A 228 6.31 -0.23 -7.50
CA ILE A 228 6.10 -1.50 -6.85
C ILE A 228 4.79 -1.40 -6.07
N ASP A 229 3.81 -2.20 -6.49
CA ASP A 229 2.50 -2.24 -5.86
C ASP A 229 2.51 -3.25 -4.70
N LEU A 230 2.43 -2.74 -3.47
CA LEU A 230 2.37 -3.53 -2.25
C LEU A 230 0.91 -3.77 -1.84
N ILE A 231 0.67 -4.67 -0.89
CA ILE A 231 -0.68 -4.99 -0.44
C ILE A 231 -1.35 -3.82 0.27
N ASP A 232 -0.56 -3.00 0.93
CA ASP A 232 -0.95 -1.87 1.77
C ASP A 232 -0.41 -0.51 1.28
N GLY A 233 0.15 -0.44 0.05
CA GLY A 233 0.66 0.82 -0.49
C GLY A 233 1.49 0.66 -1.75
N PHE A 234 2.41 1.59 -1.95
CA PHE A 234 3.31 1.63 -3.11
C PHE A 234 4.71 1.99 -2.68
N ALA A 235 5.69 1.38 -3.35
CA ALA A 235 7.08 1.80 -3.31
C ALA A 235 7.53 2.22 -4.71
N TYR A 236 8.58 3.03 -4.77
CA TYR A 236 9.16 3.59 -5.98
C TYR A 236 10.62 3.19 -6.05
N TYR A 237 10.98 2.43 -7.06
CA TYR A 237 12.32 1.87 -7.20
C TYR A 237 13.07 2.48 -8.38
N GLN A 238 14.30 2.85 -8.14
CA GLN A 238 15.36 3.09 -9.12
C GLN A 238 16.59 2.27 -8.73
N PRO A 239 17.48 1.93 -9.65
CA PRO A 239 18.74 1.28 -9.29
C PRO A 239 19.48 2.04 -8.19
N GLY A 240 19.68 1.39 -7.05
CA GLY A 240 20.33 1.97 -5.87
C GLY A 240 19.43 2.84 -4.97
N LYS A 241 18.14 2.97 -5.26
CA LYS A 241 17.20 3.75 -4.44
C LYS A 241 15.82 3.09 -4.39
N LEU A 242 15.25 2.99 -3.20
CA LEU A 242 13.85 2.64 -2.98
C LEU A 242 13.19 3.69 -2.09
N SER A 243 12.06 4.22 -2.51
CA SER A 243 11.30 5.21 -1.73
C SER A 243 9.87 4.73 -1.49
N MET A 244 9.33 4.99 -0.31
CA MET A 244 7.92 4.76 -0.01
C MET A 244 7.42 5.74 1.05
N MET A 245 6.12 5.95 1.03
CA MET A 245 5.46 6.72 2.09
C MET A 245 5.20 5.80 3.27
N TYR A 246 5.67 6.21 4.43
CA TYR A 246 5.48 5.48 5.66
C TYR A 246 5.15 6.46 6.80
N HIS A 247 4.08 6.22 7.54
CA HIS A 247 3.66 7.08 8.67
C HIS A 247 3.61 8.60 8.35
N GLY A 248 3.27 8.95 7.10
CA GLY A 248 3.21 10.36 6.69
C GLY A 248 4.57 11.01 6.39
N MET A 249 5.63 10.24 6.36
CA MET A 249 6.96 10.66 5.93
C MET A 249 7.35 9.99 4.62
N MET A 250 8.19 10.64 3.84
CA MET A 250 8.87 9.99 2.72
C MET A 250 10.12 9.31 3.25
N CYS A 251 10.12 7.98 3.23
CA CYS A 251 11.29 7.18 3.56
C CYS A 251 11.99 6.78 2.26
N SER A 252 13.28 7.07 2.15
CA SER A 252 14.11 6.68 1.01
C SER A 252 15.32 5.88 1.50
N LEU A 253 15.49 4.70 0.93
CA LEU A 253 16.66 3.85 1.17
C LEU A 253 17.60 3.93 -0.03
N TYR A 254 18.87 4.16 0.23
CA TYR A 254 19.95 4.22 -0.75
C TYR A 254 20.97 3.13 -0.47
N SER A 255 21.28 2.30 -1.47
CA SER A 255 22.32 1.29 -1.36
C SER A 255 22.83 0.86 -2.74
N GLN A 256 24.11 0.51 -2.80
CA GLN A 256 24.72 -0.18 -3.94
C GLN A 256 24.94 -1.69 -3.68
N ASP A 257 24.72 -2.11 -2.42
CA ASP A 257 24.99 -3.48 -1.96
C ASP A 257 23.72 -4.33 -1.91
N LEU A 258 22.53 -3.68 -1.83
CA LEU A 258 21.24 -4.36 -1.70
C LEU A 258 20.58 -4.59 -3.05
N THR A 259 20.00 -5.77 -3.23
CA THR A 259 19.07 -6.03 -4.33
C THR A 259 17.74 -5.31 -4.09
N LYS A 260 16.91 -5.23 -5.12
CA LYS A 260 15.57 -4.65 -5.02
C LYS A 260 14.70 -5.34 -3.95
N GLU A 261 14.74 -6.68 -3.91
CA GLU A 261 14.00 -7.48 -2.94
C GLU A 261 14.50 -7.26 -1.51
N GLU A 262 15.80 -7.12 -1.33
CA GLU A 262 16.39 -6.79 -0.04
C GLU A 262 16.03 -5.39 0.42
N MET A 263 16.05 -4.41 -0.48
CA MET A 263 15.58 -3.05 -0.18
C MET A 263 14.11 -3.05 0.26
N LEU A 264 13.25 -3.83 -0.42
CA LEU A 264 11.85 -4.00 -0.03
C LEU A 264 11.73 -4.63 1.36
N SER A 265 12.51 -5.69 1.64
CA SER A 265 12.51 -6.34 2.95
C SER A 265 12.89 -5.39 4.07
N VAL A 266 13.89 -4.56 3.87
CA VAL A 266 14.30 -3.52 4.84
C VAL A 266 13.17 -2.51 5.04
N MET A 267 12.65 -1.93 3.94
CA MET A 267 11.66 -0.86 3.99
C MET A 267 10.30 -1.31 4.54
N THR A 268 9.86 -2.54 4.26
CA THR A 268 8.60 -3.05 4.79
C THR A 268 8.69 -3.50 6.25
N SER A 269 9.90 -3.58 6.81
CA SER A 269 10.16 -3.95 8.22
C SER A 269 10.24 -2.75 9.17
N MET A 270 9.90 -1.55 8.72
CA MET A 270 10.01 -0.32 9.52
C MET A 270 9.08 -0.32 10.73
N GLN A 271 9.60 0.10 11.89
CA GLN A 271 8.87 0.25 13.15
C GLN A 271 9.27 1.54 13.85
N THR A 272 8.38 2.08 14.69
CA THR A 272 8.69 3.23 15.53
C THR A 272 9.58 2.84 16.71
N SER A 273 10.39 3.78 17.19
CA SER A 273 11.30 3.57 18.35
C SER A 273 10.58 3.26 19.68
N SER A 274 9.27 3.48 19.75
CA SER A 274 8.45 3.24 20.95
C SER A 274 8.14 1.74 21.21
N THR A 275 8.59 0.85 20.34
CA THR A 275 8.32 -0.61 20.45
C THR A 275 9.49 -1.39 21.10
N LYS A 276 10.35 -0.72 21.87
CA LYS A 276 11.41 -1.40 22.64
C LYS A 276 10.97 -1.72 24.04
#